data_d1ad4eb5aef26a7d6f25f34f993a2a39
#
_entry.id   d1ad4eb5aef26a7d6f25f34f993a2a39
#
_cell.length_a   1.000
_cell.length_b   1.000
_cell.length_c   1.000
_cell.angle_alpha   90.00
_cell.angle_beta   90.00
_cell.angle_gamma   90.00
#
_symmetry.space_group_name_H-M   'P 1'
#
loop_
_entity.id
_entity.type
_entity.pdbx_description
1 polymer ?
#
loop_
_entity_poly.entity_id
_entity_poly.type
_entity_poly.pdbx_seq_one_letter_code
_entity_poly.pdbx_strand_id
1 'polypeptide(L)'
;LFVLIRVLEMSLTRMGRRKLKSRTSRLWRWEFWPPLLFYLPVVPWIAWLSLRHRGFNAITAANPGIPHGGLVGETKSHILDRLPPGEVLPARRIEGRDSADRLAGLERAMDELGLAWPVIVKPEVGERGAGVRKVGGPDVARRVMAESFEPVVVQAYHPGPHEAGIFYVREPGADRGRIFAVTHKVFPAVTGDGVATLEELIWRHPRYLMQARTFCRRHRDRLEEVIPDGVSLRLAEAGNHAQGTMFVDGGFLVTPELTAAFDRIARGFAGGFHFGRFDVRYRDQEELMAGRGFGIVELNGVTSEATNLYDPGRGLYAAYRTLYRQWSILFRIGAANRAAGAPVTPHREIVRMVWRHLRAAGPDPVSD
;
A
#
# COMPACT_ATOMS: atom_id res chain seq x y z
N LEU A 1 39.31 6.60 -5.98
CA LEU A 1 39.90 5.51 -6.77
C LEU A 1 38.98 4.27 -6.77
N PHE A 2 38.63 3.71 -5.62
CA PHE A 2 37.81 2.50 -5.52
C PHE A 2 36.44 2.59 -6.24
N VAL A 3 35.74 3.74 -6.10
CA VAL A 3 34.46 3.98 -6.80
C VAL A 3 34.67 4.03 -8.32
N LEU A 4 35.76 4.64 -8.78
CA LEU A 4 36.09 4.74 -10.21
C LEU A 4 36.38 3.37 -10.81
N ILE A 5 37.15 2.53 -10.12
CA ILE A 5 37.44 1.15 -10.52
C ILE A 5 36.17 0.34 -10.65
N ARG A 6 35.29 0.43 -9.65
CA ARG A 6 33.98 -0.25 -9.66
C ARG A 6 33.08 0.24 -10.80
N VAL A 7 33.07 1.52 -11.12
CA VAL A 7 32.32 2.07 -12.25
C VAL A 7 32.90 1.57 -13.58
N LEU A 8 34.22 1.51 -13.71
CA LEU A 8 34.90 0.95 -14.89
C LEU A 8 34.59 -0.55 -15.07
N GLU A 9 34.72 -1.36 -14.02
CA GLU A 9 34.34 -2.77 -14.05
C GLU A 9 32.89 -2.97 -14.48
N MET A 10 31.98 -2.15 -13.94
CA MET A 10 30.56 -2.19 -14.31
C MET A 10 30.31 -1.74 -15.76
N SER A 11 31.15 -0.88 -16.33
CA SER A 11 30.99 -0.42 -17.71
C SER A 11 31.44 -1.44 -18.75
N LEU A 12 32.32 -2.36 -18.40
CA LEU A 12 32.89 -3.36 -19.31
C LEU A 12 31.94 -4.51 -19.67
N THR A 13 30.99 -4.86 -18.77
CA THR A 13 30.04 -5.94 -19.00
C THR A 13 28.65 -5.43 -19.37
N ARG A 14 27.90 -6.20 -20.21
CA ARG A 14 26.50 -5.88 -20.55
C ARG A 14 25.62 -5.71 -19.29
N MET A 15 25.76 -6.62 -18.34
CA MET A 15 25.04 -6.59 -17.07
C MET A 15 25.51 -5.43 -16.17
N GLY A 16 26.80 -5.13 -16.16
CA GLY A 16 27.37 -4.00 -15.43
C GLY A 16 26.82 -2.66 -15.92
N ARG A 17 26.76 -2.46 -17.24
CA ARG A 17 26.15 -1.26 -17.85
C ARG A 17 24.67 -1.13 -17.50
N ARG A 18 23.89 -2.22 -17.51
CA ARG A 18 22.50 -2.24 -17.07
C ARG A 18 22.36 -1.82 -15.60
N LYS A 19 23.22 -2.34 -14.72
CA LYS A 19 23.27 -1.98 -13.29
C LYS A 19 23.67 -0.52 -13.08
N LEU A 20 24.62 -0.02 -13.83
CA LEU A 20 25.05 1.38 -13.77
C LEU A 20 23.91 2.30 -14.22
N LYS A 21 23.29 2.03 -15.36
CA LYS A 21 22.12 2.75 -15.86
C LYS A 21 20.96 2.74 -14.83
N SER A 22 20.69 1.58 -14.20
CA SER A 22 19.69 1.49 -13.15
C SER A 22 19.98 2.40 -11.95
N ARG A 23 21.24 2.45 -11.49
CA ARG A 23 21.65 3.30 -10.36
C ARG A 23 21.60 4.79 -10.69
N THR A 24 22.12 5.19 -11.85
CA THR A 24 22.12 6.61 -12.26
C THR A 24 20.71 7.12 -12.52
N SER A 25 19.85 6.31 -13.14
CA SER A 25 18.45 6.69 -13.39
C SER A 25 17.67 6.98 -12.10
N ARG A 26 17.99 6.31 -10.99
CA ARG A 26 17.37 6.59 -9.68
C ARG A 26 17.69 7.99 -9.13
N LEU A 27 18.82 8.57 -9.47
CA LEU A 27 19.17 9.91 -8.99
C LEU A 27 18.22 10.98 -9.52
N TRP A 28 17.75 10.81 -10.75
CA TRP A 28 16.84 11.75 -11.43
C TRP A 28 15.37 11.44 -11.19
N ARG A 29 15.06 10.25 -10.70
CA ARG A 29 13.71 9.81 -10.42
C ARG A 29 13.46 9.79 -8.92
N TRP A 30 13.03 10.91 -8.40
CA TRP A 30 12.80 11.14 -6.96
C TRP A 30 11.83 10.14 -6.33
N GLU A 31 10.93 9.56 -7.10
CA GLU A 31 10.00 8.49 -6.66
C GLU A 31 10.74 7.21 -6.16
N PHE A 32 12.02 7.06 -6.52
CA PHE A 32 12.91 5.97 -6.06
C PHE A 32 13.94 6.42 -5.03
N TRP A 33 13.84 7.65 -4.55
CA TRP A 33 14.76 8.12 -3.50
C TRP A 33 14.53 7.36 -2.19
N PRO A 34 15.58 7.17 -1.37
CA PRO A 34 15.42 6.63 -0.03
C PRO A 34 14.41 7.48 0.75
N PRO A 35 13.48 6.86 1.49
CA PRO A 35 12.46 7.60 2.24
C PRO A 35 13.03 8.68 3.15
N LEU A 36 14.14 8.39 3.84
CA LEU A 36 14.84 9.37 4.69
C LEU A 36 15.24 10.64 3.94
N LEU A 37 15.80 10.49 2.73
CA LEU A 37 16.19 11.64 1.90
C LEU A 37 14.98 12.41 1.40
N PHE A 38 13.94 11.69 0.98
CA PHE A 38 12.71 12.30 0.46
C PHE A 38 11.94 13.07 1.55
N TYR A 39 11.91 12.56 2.78
CA TYR A 39 11.21 13.21 3.89
C TYR A 39 12.02 14.30 4.60
N LEU A 40 13.32 14.38 4.40
CA LEU A 40 14.18 15.35 5.09
C LEU A 40 13.67 16.80 5.04
N PRO A 41 13.18 17.35 3.90
CA PRO A 41 12.60 18.71 3.85
C PRO A 41 11.29 18.84 4.60
N VAL A 42 10.58 17.75 4.86
CA VAL A 42 9.27 17.75 5.55
C VAL A 42 9.44 17.74 7.06
N VAL A 43 10.57 17.23 7.59
CA VAL A 43 10.84 17.13 9.03
C VAL A 43 10.71 18.48 9.76
N PRO A 44 11.29 19.60 9.30
CA PRO A 44 11.13 20.89 9.97
C PRO A 44 9.66 21.35 10.03
N TRP A 45 8.87 21.03 8.98
CA TRP A 45 7.44 21.33 8.95
C TRP A 45 6.66 20.53 9.99
N ILE A 46 6.94 19.23 10.08
CA ILE A 46 6.35 18.35 11.11
C ILE A 46 6.72 18.84 12.51
N ALA A 47 7.98 19.24 12.72
CA ALA A 47 8.42 19.79 14.00
C ALA A 47 7.67 21.08 14.36
N TRP A 48 7.52 21.99 13.40
CA TRP A 48 6.74 23.23 13.60
C TRP A 48 5.27 22.93 13.90
N LEU A 49 4.63 22.03 13.16
CA LEU A 49 3.26 21.59 13.43
C LEU A 49 3.12 20.97 14.82
N SER A 50 4.13 20.17 15.25
CA SER A 50 4.13 19.57 16.58
C SER A 50 4.17 20.63 17.69
N LEU A 51 4.97 21.67 17.52
CA LEU A 51 5.00 22.79 18.46
C LEU A 51 3.67 23.57 18.45
N ARG A 52 3.18 23.94 17.26
CA ARG A 52 1.92 24.66 17.09
C ARG A 52 0.73 23.92 17.69
N HIS A 53 0.68 22.63 17.58
CA HIS A 53 -0.42 21.78 18.06
C HIS A 53 -0.12 21.07 19.39
N ARG A 54 0.83 21.59 20.19
CA ARG A 54 1.17 21.14 21.56
C ARG A 54 1.51 19.65 21.67
N GLY A 55 2.27 19.12 20.70
CA GLY A 55 2.84 17.77 20.72
C GLY A 55 2.59 16.99 19.45
N PHE A 56 3.62 16.20 19.07
CA PHE A 56 3.52 15.28 17.92
C PHE A 56 2.38 14.26 18.09
N ASN A 57 2.12 13.86 19.33
CA ASN A 57 1.08 12.87 19.64
C ASN A 57 -0.35 13.32 19.35
N ALA A 58 -0.59 14.60 19.04
CA ALA A 58 -1.91 15.07 18.60
C ALA A 58 -2.44 14.27 17.41
N ILE A 59 -1.57 13.82 16.51
CA ILE A 59 -1.97 13.04 15.33
C ILE A 59 -2.65 11.71 15.68
N THR A 60 -2.35 11.11 16.84
CA THR A 60 -2.96 9.85 17.26
C THR A 60 -4.45 9.97 17.60
N ALA A 61 -4.94 11.19 17.82
CA ALA A 61 -6.36 11.46 18.01
C ALA A 61 -7.11 11.70 16.68
N ALA A 62 -6.44 11.69 15.53
CA ALA A 62 -7.09 11.97 14.25
C ALA A 62 -8.16 10.93 13.89
N ASN A 63 -7.95 9.67 14.26
CA ASN A 63 -8.93 8.60 14.07
C ASN A 63 -9.26 7.93 15.41
N PRO A 64 -10.23 8.43 16.18
CA PRO A 64 -10.55 7.88 17.49
C PRO A 64 -10.99 6.41 17.45
N GLY A 65 -11.53 5.96 16.33
CA GLY A 65 -11.93 4.57 16.09
C GLY A 65 -10.78 3.60 15.80
N ILE A 66 -9.55 4.08 15.59
CA ILE A 66 -8.39 3.23 15.33
C ILE A 66 -7.41 3.36 16.50
N PRO A 67 -6.89 2.26 17.09
CA PRO A 67 -5.88 2.33 18.12
C PRO A 67 -4.70 3.20 17.68
N HIS A 68 -4.29 4.14 18.54
CA HIS A 68 -3.21 5.09 18.26
C HIS A 68 -3.40 5.92 16.98
N GLY A 69 -4.64 6.04 16.48
CA GLY A 69 -4.98 6.69 15.23
C GLY A 69 -4.54 5.94 13.97
N GLY A 70 -3.94 4.77 14.13
CA GLY A 70 -3.30 4.04 13.05
C GLY A 70 -1.85 4.48 12.82
N LEU A 71 -1.09 4.69 13.89
CA LEU A 71 0.31 5.13 13.79
C LEU A 71 1.28 3.97 13.55
N VAL A 72 1.12 2.88 14.28
CA VAL A 72 1.97 1.67 14.17
C VAL A 72 1.21 0.45 14.71
N GLY A 73 1.41 -0.71 14.07
CA GLY A 73 0.91 -1.99 14.57
C GLY A 73 -0.60 -2.17 14.39
N GLU A 74 -1.15 -1.57 13.37
CA GLU A 74 -2.56 -1.76 13.00
C GLU A 74 -2.81 -3.23 12.67
N THR A 75 -3.87 -3.79 13.27
CA THR A 75 -4.36 -5.12 12.92
C THR A 75 -5.45 -4.98 11.85
N LYS A 76 -5.25 -5.67 10.72
CA LYS A 76 -6.13 -5.56 9.55
C LYS A 76 -7.56 -5.97 9.86
N SER A 77 -7.74 -7.09 10.56
CA SER A 77 -9.07 -7.57 10.94
C SER A 77 -9.82 -6.55 11.78
N HIS A 78 -9.19 -6.00 12.81
CA HIS A 78 -9.81 -5.04 13.71
C HIS A 78 -10.25 -3.74 13.00
N ILE A 79 -9.52 -3.31 11.97
CA ILE A 79 -9.91 -2.14 11.17
C ILE A 79 -11.05 -2.50 10.20
N LEU A 80 -10.96 -3.65 9.52
CA LEU A 80 -11.96 -4.08 8.56
C LEU A 80 -13.32 -4.35 9.23
N ASP A 81 -13.32 -4.93 10.44
CA ASP A 81 -14.52 -5.21 11.23
C ASP A 81 -15.26 -3.94 11.69
N ARG A 82 -14.62 -2.77 11.63
CA ARG A 82 -15.22 -1.48 11.98
C ARG A 82 -15.83 -0.73 10.81
N LEU A 83 -15.59 -1.20 9.59
CA LEU A 83 -16.21 -0.65 8.40
C LEU A 83 -17.68 -1.10 8.28
N PRO A 84 -18.55 -0.29 7.66
CA PRO A 84 -19.92 -0.69 7.39
C PRO A 84 -19.95 -1.99 6.58
N PRO A 85 -20.83 -2.95 6.96
CA PRO A 85 -20.97 -4.19 6.19
C PRO A 85 -21.43 -3.91 4.74
N GLY A 86 -20.97 -4.73 3.80
CA GLY A 86 -21.29 -4.62 2.37
C GLY A 86 -20.33 -3.77 1.54
N GLU A 87 -19.55 -2.89 2.16
CA GLU A 87 -18.56 -2.06 1.45
C GLU A 87 -17.14 -2.64 1.52
N VAL A 88 -16.86 -3.43 2.56
CA VAL A 88 -15.59 -4.12 2.73
C VAL A 88 -15.67 -5.53 2.16
N LEU A 89 -14.61 -5.99 1.51
CA LEU A 89 -14.53 -7.39 1.10
C LEU A 89 -14.54 -8.29 2.35
N PRO A 90 -15.42 -9.30 2.42
CA PRO A 90 -15.50 -10.21 3.56
C PRO A 90 -14.13 -10.73 3.96
N ALA A 91 -13.80 -10.62 5.22
CA ALA A 91 -12.49 -11.02 5.75
C ALA A 91 -12.64 -11.64 7.14
N ARG A 92 -11.74 -12.56 7.49
CA ARG A 92 -11.69 -13.19 8.80
C ARG A 92 -10.25 -13.43 9.22
N ARG A 93 -9.96 -13.13 10.49
CA ARG A 93 -8.70 -13.50 11.12
C ARG A 93 -8.67 -14.99 11.42
N ILE A 94 -7.52 -15.59 11.12
CA ILE A 94 -7.24 -17.01 11.38
C ILE A 94 -6.07 -17.08 12.35
N GLU A 95 -6.29 -17.79 13.44
CA GLU A 95 -5.26 -18.18 14.40
C GLU A 95 -5.11 -19.69 14.37
N GLY A 96 -3.96 -20.20 14.80
CA GLY A 96 -3.73 -21.62 14.93
C GLY A 96 -2.35 -21.92 15.51
N ARG A 97 -2.26 -22.96 16.33
CA ARG A 97 -1.02 -23.38 16.98
C ARG A 97 -0.04 -23.98 16.00
N ASP A 98 -0.55 -24.62 14.98
CA ASP A 98 0.20 -25.25 13.92
C ASP A 98 -0.44 -25.06 12.55
N SER A 99 0.15 -25.61 11.51
CA SER A 99 -0.32 -25.49 10.14
C SER A 99 -1.68 -26.18 9.90
N ALA A 100 -1.98 -27.25 10.61
CA ALA A 100 -3.24 -27.99 10.49
C ALA A 100 -4.38 -27.18 11.14
N ASP A 101 -4.17 -26.64 12.33
CA ASP A 101 -5.13 -25.73 13.00
C ASP A 101 -5.44 -24.52 12.11
N ARG A 102 -4.42 -23.90 11.49
CA ARG A 102 -4.61 -22.76 10.60
C ARG A 102 -5.35 -23.14 9.32
N LEU A 103 -5.08 -24.31 8.74
CA LEU A 103 -5.79 -24.79 7.56
C LEU A 103 -7.28 -25.02 7.89
N ALA A 104 -7.56 -25.71 8.98
CA ALA A 104 -8.94 -25.92 9.44
C ALA A 104 -9.64 -24.58 9.76
N GLY A 105 -8.90 -23.60 10.30
CA GLY A 105 -9.38 -22.24 10.51
C GLY A 105 -9.73 -21.52 9.22
N LEU A 106 -8.90 -21.68 8.16
CA LEU A 106 -9.17 -21.13 6.84
C LEU A 106 -10.43 -21.73 6.23
N GLU A 107 -10.58 -23.06 6.26
CA GLU A 107 -11.74 -23.75 5.71
C GLU A 107 -13.03 -23.30 6.42
N ARG A 108 -13.05 -23.26 7.76
CA ARG A 108 -14.19 -22.73 8.52
C ARG A 108 -14.51 -21.29 8.16
N ALA A 109 -13.51 -20.42 8.08
CA ALA A 109 -13.71 -19.02 7.73
C ALA A 109 -14.27 -18.83 6.31
N MET A 110 -13.84 -19.68 5.37
CA MET A 110 -14.40 -19.67 4.02
C MET A 110 -15.87 -20.11 4.01
N ASP A 111 -16.23 -21.16 4.75
CA ASP A 111 -17.61 -21.63 4.87
C ASP A 111 -18.50 -20.56 5.53
N GLU A 112 -18.07 -19.99 6.66
CA GLU A 112 -18.79 -18.94 7.39
C GLU A 112 -19.05 -17.68 6.56
N LEU A 113 -18.09 -17.31 5.72
CA LEU A 113 -18.15 -16.11 4.87
C LEU A 113 -18.73 -16.39 3.48
N GLY A 114 -19.03 -17.65 3.15
CA GLY A 114 -19.49 -18.06 1.82
C GLY A 114 -18.46 -17.80 0.71
N LEU A 115 -17.16 -17.96 1.02
CA LEU A 115 -16.07 -17.69 0.07
C LEU A 115 -15.80 -18.93 -0.80
N ALA A 116 -15.58 -18.65 -2.10
CA ALA A 116 -15.04 -19.62 -3.04
C ALA A 116 -13.60 -19.26 -3.44
N TRP A 117 -12.87 -20.25 -3.92
CA TRP A 117 -11.55 -20.02 -4.50
C TRP A 117 -11.62 -19.13 -5.76
N PRO A 118 -10.63 -18.26 -6.00
CA PRO A 118 -9.50 -17.96 -5.14
C PRO A 118 -9.85 -17.03 -3.98
N VAL A 119 -9.06 -17.08 -2.90
CA VAL A 119 -9.09 -16.14 -1.78
C VAL A 119 -7.73 -15.45 -1.61
N ILE A 120 -7.71 -14.35 -0.88
CA ILE A 120 -6.48 -13.69 -0.46
C ILE A 120 -6.15 -14.09 0.98
N VAL A 121 -4.93 -14.51 1.21
CA VAL A 121 -4.35 -14.70 2.56
C VAL A 121 -3.25 -13.69 2.76
N LYS A 122 -3.29 -12.97 3.88
CA LYS A 122 -2.34 -11.92 4.21
C LYS A 122 -2.00 -11.93 5.69
N PRO A 123 -0.77 -11.55 6.11
CA PRO A 123 -0.43 -11.43 7.52
C PRO A 123 -1.36 -10.43 8.23
N GLU A 124 -1.74 -10.72 9.47
CA GLU A 124 -2.57 -9.81 10.30
C GLU A 124 -1.86 -8.46 10.48
N VAL A 125 -0.56 -8.50 10.79
CA VAL A 125 0.29 -7.32 10.88
C VAL A 125 1.30 -7.38 9.74
N GLY A 126 1.48 -6.29 9.02
CA GLY A 126 2.42 -6.21 7.90
C GLY A 126 2.08 -5.04 7.01
N GLU A 127 3.11 -4.50 6.37
CA GLU A 127 3.02 -3.31 5.52
C GLU A 127 3.38 -3.65 4.07
N ARG A 128 3.02 -2.75 3.16
CA ARG A 128 3.46 -2.76 1.75
C ARG A 128 3.15 -4.04 0.99
N GLY A 129 2.10 -4.77 1.38
CA GLY A 129 1.69 -6.01 0.73
C GLY A 129 2.65 -7.18 0.94
N ALA A 130 3.56 -7.10 1.91
CA ALA A 130 4.45 -8.21 2.26
C ALA A 130 3.63 -9.41 2.73
N GLY A 131 3.93 -10.61 2.18
CA GLY A 131 3.26 -11.85 2.54
C GLY A 131 1.82 -11.99 2.05
N VAL A 132 1.32 -11.11 1.19
CA VAL A 132 0.00 -11.26 0.56
C VAL A 132 0.08 -12.35 -0.50
N ARG A 133 -0.80 -13.36 -0.38
CA ARG A 133 -0.87 -14.52 -1.27
C ARG A 133 -2.26 -14.69 -1.86
N LYS A 134 -2.33 -14.92 -3.17
CA LYS A 134 -3.54 -15.39 -3.84
C LYS A 134 -3.57 -16.92 -3.76
N VAL A 135 -4.53 -17.45 -3.07
CA VAL A 135 -4.71 -18.88 -2.84
C VAL A 135 -5.82 -19.39 -3.76
N GLY A 136 -5.42 -20.17 -4.77
CA GLY A 136 -6.33 -20.64 -5.83
C GLY A 136 -7.00 -21.98 -5.55
N GLY A 137 -6.64 -22.65 -4.46
CA GLY A 137 -7.20 -23.98 -4.11
C GLY A 137 -6.54 -24.61 -2.90
N PRO A 138 -7.02 -25.79 -2.48
CA PRO A 138 -6.58 -26.46 -1.24
C PRO A 138 -5.09 -26.77 -1.16
N ASP A 139 -4.45 -27.14 -2.27
CA ASP A 139 -3.03 -27.49 -2.28
C ASP A 139 -2.14 -26.25 -2.03
N VAL A 140 -2.53 -25.12 -2.59
CA VAL A 140 -1.86 -23.83 -2.34
C VAL A 140 -2.09 -23.40 -0.91
N ALA A 141 -3.32 -23.59 -0.39
CA ALA A 141 -3.69 -23.28 0.99
C ALA A 141 -2.80 -24.03 2.00
N ARG A 142 -2.62 -25.35 1.81
CA ARG A 142 -1.75 -26.16 2.67
C ARG A 142 -0.33 -25.61 2.73
N ARG A 143 0.25 -25.26 1.59
CA ARG A 143 1.61 -24.67 1.53
C ARG A 143 1.69 -23.33 2.24
N VAL A 144 0.74 -22.44 1.96
CA VAL A 144 0.72 -21.10 2.57
C VAL A 144 0.54 -21.18 4.08
N MET A 145 -0.31 -22.07 4.59
CA MET A 145 -0.50 -22.26 6.03
C MET A 145 0.72 -22.91 6.71
N ALA A 146 1.47 -23.73 5.99
CA ALA A 146 2.72 -24.31 6.51
C ALA A 146 3.86 -23.28 6.59
N GLU A 147 3.90 -22.32 5.69
CA GLU A 147 4.89 -21.23 5.67
C GLU A 147 4.54 -20.07 6.63
N SER A 148 3.32 -20.00 7.11
CA SER A 148 2.84 -18.92 7.98
C SER A 148 3.06 -19.27 9.46
N PHE A 149 3.71 -18.39 10.22
CA PHE A 149 3.95 -18.55 11.66
C PHE A 149 3.14 -17.57 12.51
N GLU A 150 2.63 -16.51 11.92
CA GLU A 150 1.86 -15.44 12.55
C GLU A 150 0.36 -15.59 12.20
N PRO A 151 -0.54 -14.97 12.96
CA PRO A 151 -1.94 -14.88 12.57
C PRO A 151 -2.09 -14.28 11.18
N VAL A 152 -3.00 -14.84 10.39
CA VAL A 152 -3.30 -14.36 9.03
C VAL A 152 -4.75 -13.94 8.91
N VAL A 153 -5.03 -13.13 7.90
CA VAL A 153 -6.40 -12.77 7.48
C VAL A 153 -6.68 -13.41 6.14
N VAL A 154 -7.75 -14.21 6.07
CA VAL A 154 -8.35 -14.58 4.79
C VAL A 154 -9.32 -13.47 4.37
N GLN A 155 -9.32 -13.13 3.09
CA GLN A 155 -10.22 -12.12 2.52
C GLN A 155 -10.73 -12.58 1.15
N ALA A 156 -11.97 -12.22 0.84
CA ALA A 156 -12.53 -12.44 -0.49
C ALA A 156 -11.64 -11.86 -1.58
N TYR A 157 -11.44 -12.61 -2.65
CA TYR A 157 -10.73 -12.14 -3.83
C TYR A 157 -11.64 -11.26 -4.68
N HIS A 158 -11.21 -10.05 -4.99
CA HIS A 158 -11.90 -9.20 -5.96
C HIS A 158 -11.28 -9.37 -7.35
N PRO A 159 -12.06 -9.81 -8.36
CA PRO A 159 -11.53 -10.12 -9.68
C PRO A 159 -11.22 -8.90 -10.55
N GLY A 160 -11.57 -7.71 -10.09
CA GLY A 160 -11.33 -6.47 -10.82
C GLY A 160 -9.84 -6.23 -11.06
N PRO A 161 -9.45 -5.85 -12.30
CA PRO A 161 -8.05 -5.67 -12.67
C PRO A 161 -7.45 -4.38 -12.11
N HIS A 162 -8.31 -3.46 -11.67
CA HIS A 162 -7.91 -2.12 -11.25
C HIS A 162 -7.84 -1.98 -9.74
N GLU A 163 -6.94 -1.13 -9.28
CA GLU A 163 -6.80 -0.78 -7.86
C GLU A 163 -6.57 0.72 -7.72
N ALA A 164 -7.20 1.33 -6.72
CA ALA A 164 -7.01 2.73 -6.38
C ALA A 164 -6.86 2.93 -4.87
N GLY A 165 -6.07 3.95 -4.50
CA GLY A 165 -6.01 4.45 -3.13
C GLY A 165 -6.84 5.73 -3.02
N ILE A 166 -7.93 5.69 -2.28
CA ILE A 166 -8.82 6.84 -2.06
C ILE A 166 -8.45 7.49 -0.72
N PHE A 167 -7.80 8.64 -0.77
CA PHE A 167 -7.43 9.36 0.44
C PHE A 167 -8.56 10.29 0.88
N TYR A 168 -9.15 9.97 2.01
CA TYR A 168 -10.27 10.70 2.58
C TYR A 168 -9.85 11.56 3.76
N VAL A 169 -10.46 12.75 3.88
CA VAL A 169 -10.31 13.63 5.04
C VAL A 169 -11.65 14.26 5.41
N ARG A 170 -11.91 14.36 6.71
CA ARG A 170 -13.03 15.13 7.26
C ARG A 170 -12.54 15.94 8.46
N GLU A 171 -12.57 17.25 8.30
CA GLU A 171 -12.19 18.15 9.39
C GLU A 171 -13.27 18.11 10.49
N PRO A 172 -12.89 18.13 11.78
CA PRO A 172 -13.84 18.15 12.86
C PRO A 172 -14.77 19.37 12.76
N GLY A 173 -16.06 19.13 12.96
CA GLY A 173 -17.11 20.15 12.77
C GLY A 173 -17.60 20.33 11.33
N ALA A 174 -16.96 19.68 10.36
CA ALA A 174 -17.47 19.66 8.99
C ALA A 174 -18.61 18.65 8.84
N ASP A 175 -19.71 19.06 8.19
CA ASP A 175 -20.86 18.20 7.92
C ASP A 175 -20.50 17.03 6.98
N ARG A 176 -19.56 17.26 6.07
CA ARG A 176 -19.11 16.29 5.08
C ARG A 176 -17.60 16.28 4.97
N GLY A 177 -17.06 15.08 4.73
CA GLY A 177 -15.69 14.91 4.33
C GLY A 177 -15.50 15.04 2.82
N ARG A 178 -14.27 14.90 2.39
CA ARG A 178 -13.91 14.98 0.98
C ARG A 178 -12.80 14.01 0.63
N ILE A 179 -12.71 13.64 -0.61
CA ILE A 179 -11.54 12.98 -1.16
C ILE A 179 -10.43 14.04 -1.29
N PHE A 180 -9.32 13.80 -0.59
CA PHE A 180 -8.14 14.67 -0.63
C PHE A 180 -7.28 14.37 -1.86
N ALA A 181 -7.14 13.09 -2.18
CA ALA A 181 -6.36 12.59 -3.31
C ALA A 181 -6.85 11.21 -3.72
N VAL A 182 -6.67 10.87 -4.99
CA VAL A 182 -6.82 9.51 -5.50
C VAL A 182 -5.53 9.08 -6.15
N THR A 183 -5.07 7.88 -5.80
CA THR A 183 -3.95 7.22 -6.48
C THR A 183 -4.51 6.13 -7.37
N HIS A 184 -4.37 6.27 -8.67
CA HIS A 184 -4.62 5.17 -9.60
C HIS A 184 -3.37 4.28 -9.68
N LYS A 185 -3.51 2.98 -9.42
CA LYS A 185 -2.39 2.04 -9.37
C LYS A 185 -2.26 1.33 -10.72
N VAL A 186 -1.17 1.60 -11.44
CA VAL A 186 -0.84 0.95 -12.71
C VAL A 186 0.13 -0.17 -12.45
N PHE A 187 -0.32 -1.39 -12.64
CA PHE A 187 0.50 -2.59 -12.40
C PHE A 187 1.58 -2.75 -13.46
N PRO A 188 2.78 -3.18 -13.08
CA PRO A 188 3.85 -3.38 -14.04
C PRO A 188 3.54 -4.56 -14.97
N ALA A 189 3.66 -4.30 -16.27
CA ALA A 189 3.51 -5.31 -17.30
C ALA A 189 4.50 -5.05 -18.44
N VAL A 190 4.96 -6.12 -19.10
CA VAL A 190 5.73 -6.04 -20.34
C VAL A 190 4.90 -6.61 -21.48
N THR A 191 5.03 -6.00 -22.66
CA THR A 191 4.43 -6.54 -23.88
C THR A 191 5.52 -7.22 -24.70
N GLY A 192 5.27 -8.44 -25.14
CA GLY A 192 6.18 -9.20 -25.99
C GLY A 192 6.32 -8.57 -27.37
N ASP A 193 7.48 -8.78 -27.98
CA ASP A 193 7.81 -8.42 -29.35
C ASP A 193 8.09 -9.66 -30.23
N GLY A 194 7.80 -10.87 -29.71
CA GLY A 194 8.03 -12.14 -30.38
C GLY A 194 9.51 -12.54 -30.52
N VAL A 195 10.44 -11.71 -30.02
CA VAL A 195 11.89 -11.92 -30.19
C VAL A 195 12.65 -11.84 -28.86
N ALA A 196 12.33 -10.85 -28.01
CA ALA A 196 13.03 -10.63 -26.76
C ALA A 196 12.56 -11.59 -25.65
N THR A 197 13.51 -12.04 -24.85
CA THR A 197 13.20 -12.80 -23.64
C THR A 197 12.57 -11.90 -22.58
N LEU A 198 11.85 -12.50 -21.62
CA LEU A 198 11.28 -11.78 -20.49
C LEU A 198 12.35 -10.94 -19.75
N GLU A 199 13.54 -11.51 -19.52
CA GLU A 199 14.64 -10.76 -18.91
C GLU A 199 15.01 -9.52 -19.73
N GLU A 200 15.12 -9.66 -21.03
CA GLU A 200 15.46 -8.55 -21.90
C GLU A 200 14.40 -7.45 -21.91
N LEU A 201 13.12 -7.81 -21.96
CA LEU A 201 11.99 -6.88 -21.89
C LEU A 201 12.02 -6.09 -20.58
N ILE A 202 12.24 -6.75 -19.44
CA ILE A 202 12.36 -6.11 -18.13
C ILE A 202 13.51 -5.10 -18.10
N TRP A 203 14.71 -5.50 -18.59
CA TRP A 203 15.88 -4.63 -18.56
C TRP A 203 15.85 -3.51 -19.61
N ARG A 204 15.13 -3.66 -20.71
CA ARG A 204 14.94 -2.61 -21.72
C ARG A 204 13.97 -1.54 -21.26
N HIS A 205 12.99 -1.88 -20.40
CA HIS A 205 11.94 -0.96 -20.00
C HIS A 205 12.51 0.18 -19.12
N PRO A 206 12.25 1.47 -19.47
CA PRO A 206 12.89 2.61 -18.84
C PRO A 206 12.58 2.79 -17.34
N ARG A 207 11.48 2.23 -16.85
CA ARG A 207 11.11 2.23 -15.45
C ARG A 207 11.51 0.94 -14.75
N TYR A 208 11.23 -0.23 -15.35
CA TYR A 208 11.43 -1.52 -14.68
C TYR A 208 12.90 -1.89 -14.50
N LEU A 209 13.82 -1.31 -15.32
CA LEU A 209 15.26 -1.50 -15.14
C LEU A 209 15.75 -1.13 -13.73
N MET A 210 15.04 -0.22 -13.02
CA MET A 210 15.40 0.18 -11.66
C MET A 210 15.04 -0.87 -10.60
N GLN A 211 14.06 -1.72 -10.91
CA GLN A 211 13.60 -2.83 -10.08
C GLN A 211 13.79 -4.20 -10.76
N ALA A 212 14.59 -4.24 -11.83
CA ALA A 212 14.77 -5.44 -12.65
C ALA A 212 15.20 -6.67 -11.84
N ARG A 213 16.03 -6.48 -10.80
CA ARG A 213 16.44 -7.59 -9.93
C ARG A 213 15.26 -8.22 -9.18
N THR A 214 14.29 -7.41 -8.75
CA THR A 214 13.09 -7.88 -8.07
C THR A 214 12.21 -8.67 -9.04
N PHE A 215 11.98 -8.13 -10.24
CA PHE A 215 11.21 -8.83 -11.26
C PHE A 215 11.89 -10.11 -11.74
N CYS A 216 13.20 -10.07 -12.03
CA CYS A 216 13.94 -11.27 -12.44
C CYS A 216 13.93 -12.35 -11.35
N ARG A 217 14.00 -11.98 -10.07
CA ARG A 217 13.92 -12.98 -8.97
C ARG A 217 12.54 -13.62 -8.92
N ARG A 218 11.47 -12.84 -9.10
CA ARG A 218 10.08 -13.32 -9.08
C ARG A 218 9.79 -14.27 -10.23
N HIS A 219 10.29 -13.96 -11.40
CA HIS A 219 10.06 -14.73 -12.63
C HIS A 219 11.25 -15.57 -13.06
N ARG A 220 12.09 -16.00 -12.11
CA ARG A 220 13.36 -16.70 -12.39
C ARG A 220 13.21 -17.88 -13.32
N ASP A 221 12.09 -18.60 -13.22
CA ASP A 221 11.83 -19.84 -13.97
C ASP A 221 11.34 -19.54 -15.41
N ARG A 222 11.08 -18.25 -15.75
CA ARG A 222 10.54 -17.80 -17.03
C ARG A 222 11.41 -16.76 -17.74
N LEU A 223 12.60 -16.46 -17.22
CA LEU A 223 13.42 -15.34 -17.73
C LEU A 223 13.86 -15.52 -19.18
N GLU A 224 14.08 -16.77 -19.61
CA GLU A 224 14.50 -17.12 -20.97
C GLU A 224 13.30 -17.29 -21.94
N GLU A 225 12.08 -17.21 -21.43
CA GLU A 225 10.88 -17.30 -22.24
C GLU A 225 10.77 -16.10 -23.18
N VAL A 226 10.63 -16.36 -24.49
CA VAL A 226 10.31 -15.33 -25.48
C VAL A 226 8.80 -15.07 -25.42
N ILE A 227 8.43 -13.83 -25.04
CA ILE A 227 7.03 -13.47 -24.94
C ILE A 227 6.50 -13.18 -26.34
N PRO A 228 5.40 -13.85 -26.78
CA PRO A 228 4.83 -13.63 -28.11
C PRO A 228 4.46 -12.17 -28.37
N ASP A 229 4.52 -11.76 -29.63
CA ASP A 229 4.20 -10.40 -30.03
C ASP A 229 2.78 -9.99 -29.60
N GLY A 230 2.67 -8.79 -29.03
CA GLY A 230 1.40 -8.25 -28.51
C GLY A 230 0.90 -8.86 -27.20
N VAL A 231 1.50 -9.94 -26.71
CA VAL A 231 1.10 -10.58 -25.44
C VAL A 231 1.62 -9.75 -24.25
N SER A 232 0.70 -9.31 -23.42
CA SER A 232 1.03 -8.59 -22.18
C SER A 232 1.18 -9.53 -21.01
N LEU A 233 2.35 -9.51 -20.36
CA LEU A 233 2.67 -10.28 -19.15
C LEU A 233 2.78 -9.33 -17.96
N ARG A 234 1.94 -9.54 -16.95
CA ARG A 234 1.99 -8.80 -15.70
C ARG A 234 3.17 -9.26 -14.83
N LEU A 235 3.94 -8.31 -14.30
CA LEU A 235 5.15 -8.60 -13.53
C LEU A 235 4.93 -8.62 -12.01
N ALA A 236 3.80 -8.08 -11.52
CA ALA A 236 3.44 -8.07 -10.11
C ALA A 236 1.93 -8.00 -9.90
N GLU A 237 1.43 -8.71 -8.90
CA GLU A 237 0.01 -8.75 -8.54
C GLU A 237 -0.36 -7.79 -7.40
N ALA A 238 0.62 -7.39 -6.58
CA ALA A 238 0.38 -6.48 -5.47
C ALA A 238 0.55 -5.02 -5.87
N GLY A 239 -0.43 -4.20 -5.52
CA GLY A 239 -0.49 -2.77 -5.84
C GLY A 239 0.42 -1.90 -4.98
N ASN A 240 1.70 -2.24 -4.82
CA ASN A 240 2.64 -1.44 -4.05
C ASN A 240 3.87 -1.00 -4.87
N HIS A 241 4.45 0.15 -4.49
CA HIS A 241 5.56 0.76 -5.20
C HIS A 241 6.86 -0.08 -5.12
N ALA A 242 7.10 -0.75 -4.00
CA ALA A 242 8.28 -1.60 -3.83
C ALA A 242 8.28 -2.79 -4.81
N GLN A 243 7.10 -3.22 -5.24
CA GLN A 243 6.91 -4.29 -6.21
C GLN A 243 6.77 -3.81 -7.66
N GLY A 244 6.96 -2.53 -7.91
CA GLY A 244 7.01 -1.95 -9.25
C GLY A 244 5.73 -1.27 -9.73
N THR A 245 4.64 -1.33 -8.97
CA THR A 245 3.42 -0.61 -9.31
C THR A 245 3.70 0.89 -9.43
N MET A 246 3.25 1.48 -10.52
CA MET A 246 3.32 2.92 -10.72
C MET A 246 2.10 3.58 -10.10
N PHE A 247 2.33 4.61 -9.31
CA PHE A 247 1.28 5.42 -8.72
C PHE A 247 1.07 6.67 -9.57
N VAL A 248 -0.13 6.80 -10.11
CA VAL A 248 -0.52 7.90 -10.99
C VAL A 248 -1.61 8.71 -10.30
N ASP A 249 -1.65 10.01 -10.55
CA ASP A 249 -2.71 10.86 -10.05
C ASP A 249 -4.06 10.43 -10.62
N GLY A 250 -4.94 9.98 -9.75
CA GLY A 250 -6.29 9.53 -10.06
C GLY A 250 -7.34 10.62 -9.87
N GLY A 251 -6.96 11.88 -9.89
CA GLY A 251 -7.89 13.01 -9.72
C GLY A 251 -9.08 12.99 -10.69
N PHE A 252 -8.90 12.41 -11.87
CA PHE A 252 -9.97 12.22 -12.87
C PHE A 252 -11.09 11.26 -12.42
N LEU A 253 -10.84 10.41 -11.42
CA LEU A 253 -11.85 9.50 -10.84
C LEU A 253 -12.77 10.21 -9.83
N VAL A 254 -12.41 11.40 -9.37
CA VAL A 254 -13.14 12.08 -8.30
C VAL A 254 -14.42 12.71 -8.83
N THR A 255 -15.54 12.21 -8.35
CA THR A 255 -16.89 12.72 -8.62
C THR A 255 -17.60 13.09 -7.30
N PRO A 256 -18.68 13.84 -7.34
CA PRO A 256 -19.54 14.04 -6.18
C PRO A 256 -20.08 12.71 -5.61
N GLU A 257 -20.45 11.76 -6.48
CA GLU A 257 -21.01 10.46 -6.13
C GLU A 257 -19.97 9.60 -5.41
N LEU A 258 -18.74 9.51 -5.94
CA LEU A 258 -17.64 8.81 -5.29
C LEU A 258 -17.31 9.46 -3.94
N THR A 259 -17.28 10.78 -3.88
CA THR A 259 -17.02 11.52 -2.63
C THR A 259 -18.11 11.24 -1.59
N ALA A 260 -19.38 11.23 -1.99
CA ALA A 260 -20.50 10.93 -1.11
C ALA A 260 -20.47 9.48 -0.61
N ALA A 261 -20.08 8.52 -1.46
CA ALA A 261 -19.90 7.12 -1.07
C ALA A 261 -18.84 6.97 0.03
N PHE A 262 -17.66 7.55 -0.17
CA PHE A 262 -16.57 7.47 0.83
C PHE A 262 -16.86 8.29 2.09
N ASP A 263 -17.61 9.40 2.00
CA ASP A 263 -18.08 10.11 3.19
C ASP A 263 -19.05 9.26 4.01
N ARG A 264 -20.00 8.57 3.37
CA ARG A 264 -20.92 7.63 4.03
C ARG A 264 -20.15 6.50 4.72
N ILE A 265 -19.20 5.87 4.02
CA ILE A 265 -18.39 4.77 4.54
C ILE A 265 -17.56 5.23 5.74
N ALA A 266 -16.85 6.35 5.61
CA ALA A 266 -16.00 6.89 6.67
C ALA A 266 -16.80 7.31 7.91
N ARG A 267 -18.01 7.85 7.73
CA ARG A 267 -18.91 8.19 8.83
C ARG A 267 -19.52 6.97 9.52
N GLY A 268 -19.73 5.90 8.76
CA GLY A 268 -20.18 4.60 9.30
C GLY A 268 -19.08 3.81 10.02
N PHE A 269 -17.82 4.25 9.97
CA PHE A 269 -16.73 3.58 10.66
C PHE A 269 -16.89 3.67 12.18
N ALA A 270 -16.95 2.53 12.86
CA ALA A 270 -17.21 2.46 14.29
C ALA A 270 -16.11 3.17 15.11
N GLY A 271 -16.50 4.13 15.95
CA GLY A 271 -15.60 4.90 16.80
C GLY A 271 -14.98 6.15 16.15
N GLY A 272 -15.24 6.41 14.85
CA GLY A 272 -14.84 7.62 14.15
C GLY A 272 -13.56 7.48 13.33
N PHE A 273 -13.69 7.85 12.05
CA PHE A 273 -12.59 7.92 11.08
C PHE A 273 -12.62 9.26 10.35
N HIS A 274 -11.50 9.96 10.33
CA HIS A 274 -11.43 11.32 9.78
C HIS A 274 -10.27 11.54 8.80
N PHE A 275 -9.31 10.63 8.77
CA PHE A 275 -8.09 10.80 7.99
C PHE A 275 -7.45 9.48 7.63
N GLY A 276 -7.27 9.21 6.34
CA GLY A 276 -6.56 8.03 5.90
C GLY A 276 -6.89 7.61 4.48
N ARG A 277 -6.38 6.46 4.07
CA ARG A 277 -6.50 5.94 2.72
C ARG A 277 -7.19 4.60 2.71
N PHE A 278 -8.28 4.52 1.95
CA PHE A 278 -8.92 3.28 1.54
C PHE A 278 -8.22 2.75 0.30
N ASP A 279 -7.72 1.54 0.35
CA ASP A 279 -7.27 0.83 -0.84
C ASP A 279 -8.42 -0.03 -1.37
N VAL A 280 -8.83 0.18 -2.61
CA VAL A 280 -10.00 -0.44 -3.22
C VAL A 280 -9.66 -1.15 -4.52
N ARG A 281 -10.32 -2.28 -4.77
CA ARG A 281 -10.33 -2.94 -6.07
C ARG A 281 -11.65 -2.74 -6.78
N TYR A 282 -11.60 -2.59 -8.10
CA TYR A 282 -12.78 -2.37 -8.92
C TYR A 282 -12.58 -2.94 -10.31
N ARG A 283 -13.69 -3.24 -10.98
CA ARG A 283 -13.70 -3.79 -12.34
C ARG A 283 -13.86 -2.68 -13.37
N ASP A 284 -14.79 -1.80 -13.12
CA ASP A 284 -15.21 -0.76 -14.04
C ASP A 284 -15.00 0.63 -13.45
N GLN A 285 -14.44 1.53 -14.27
CA GLN A 285 -14.09 2.88 -13.83
C GLN A 285 -15.33 3.76 -13.65
N GLU A 286 -16.34 3.61 -14.51
CA GLU A 286 -17.57 4.41 -14.46
C GLU A 286 -18.38 4.02 -13.22
N GLU A 287 -18.40 2.73 -12.87
CA GLU A 287 -19.03 2.28 -11.62
C GLU A 287 -18.33 2.82 -10.40
N LEU A 288 -16.99 2.81 -10.38
CA LEU A 288 -16.23 3.44 -9.28
C LEU A 288 -16.57 4.93 -9.17
N MET A 289 -16.56 5.67 -10.29
CA MET A 289 -16.91 7.09 -10.34
C MET A 289 -18.34 7.34 -9.87
N ALA A 290 -19.25 6.41 -10.11
CA ALA A 290 -20.63 6.45 -9.58
C ALA A 290 -20.75 6.02 -8.11
N GLY A 291 -19.62 5.80 -7.40
CA GLY A 291 -19.58 5.44 -5.98
C GLY A 291 -20.04 4.02 -5.66
N ARG A 292 -19.91 3.08 -6.61
CA ARG A 292 -20.30 1.67 -6.47
C ARG A 292 -19.34 0.74 -7.24
N GLY A 293 -19.57 -0.57 -7.23
CA GLY A 293 -18.80 -1.54 -8.03
C GLY A 293 -17.35 -1.75 -7.56
N PHE A 294 -17.03 -1.39 -6.33
CA PHE A 294 -15.72 -1.57 -5.73
C PHE A 294 -15.77 -2.40 -4.46
N GLY A 295 -14.63 -2.94 -4.05
CA GLY A 295 -14.46 -3.59 -2.75
C GLY A 295 -13.26 -3.01 -2.00
N ILE A 296 -13.45 -2.63 -0.74
CA ILE A 296 -12.37 -2.16 0.12
C ILE A 296 -11.52 -3.36 0.53
N VAL A 297 -10.24 -3.32 0.21
CA VAL A 297 -9.25 -4.36 0.55
C VAL A 297 -8.47 -4.01 1.80
N GLU A 298 -8.27 -2.72 2.08
CA GLU A 298 -7.49 -2.22 3.20
C GLU A 298 -7.91 -0.78 3.55
N LEU A 299 -7.79 -0.42 4.83
CA LEU A 299 -7.92 0.95 5.32
C LEU A 299 -6.70 1.27 6.17
N ASN A 300 -6.01 2.36 5.83
CA ASN A 300 -4.80 2.80 6.49
C ASN A 300 -5.05 4.13 7.22
N GLY A 301 -4.63 4.23 8.49
CA GLY A 301 -4.84 5.39 9.35
C GLY A 301 -3.86 6.55 9.12
N VAL A 302 -3.35 7.13 10.22
CA VAL A 302 -2.57 8.40 10.18
C VAL A 302 -1.21 8.30 9.50
N THR A 303 -0.64 7.11 9.37
CA THR A 303 0.61 6.87 8.61
C THR A 303 0.39 6.70 7.12
N SER A 304 -0.87 6.63 6.68
CA SER A 304 -1.16 6.58 5.26
C SER A 304 -0.67 7.83 4.53
N GLU A 305 -0.32 7.64 3.28
CA GLU A 305 0.20 8.67 2.41
C GLU A 305 -0.68 8.82 1.16
N ALA A 306 -0.87 10.04 0.70
CA ALA A 306 -1.51 10.33 -0.58
C ALA A 306 -0.53 9.98 -1.71
N THR A 307 -0.42 8.69 -2.02
CA THR A 307 0.64 8.12 -2.86
C THR A 307 0.61 8.57 -4.33
N ASN A 308 -0.44 9.29 -4.77
CA ASN A 308 -0.43 10.04 -6.04
C ASN A 308 0.67 11.09 -6.12
N LEU A 309 1.28 11.43 -4.99
CA LEU A 309 2.46 12.30 -4.95
C LEU A 309 3.67 11.69 -5.69
N TYR A 310 3.73 10.35 -5.82
CA TYR A 310 4.79 9.63 -6.55
C TYR A 310 4.54 9.52 -8.05
N ASP A 311 3.53 10.20 -8.59
CA ASP A 311 3.26 10.24 -10.01
C ASP A 311 4.45 10.85 -10.77
N PRO A 312 5.09 10.10 -11.68
CA PRO A 312 6.22 10.61 -12.45
C PRO A 312 5.87 11.83 -13.34
N GLY A 313 4.59 11.99 -13.69
CA GLY A 313 4.09 13.12 -14.46
C GLY A 313 3.93 14.40 -13.64
N ARG A 314 3.98 14.31 -12.30
CA ARG A 314 3.87 15.45 -11.38
C ARG A 314 5.25 15.79 -10.82
N GLY A 315 5.72 16.99 -10.96
CA GLY A 315 7.05 17.38 -10.48
C GLY A 315 7.21 17.27 -8.96
N LEU A 316 8.45 17.22 -8.49
CA LEU A 316 8.84 17.14 -7.08
C LEU A 316 8.18 18.24 -6.21
N TYR A 317 8.01 19.44 -6.74
CA TYR A 317 7.32 20.52 -6.06
C TYR A 317 5.84 20.15 -5.71
N ALA A 318 5.13 19.55 -6.65
CA ALA A 318 3.75 19.10 -6.44
C ALA A 318 3.67 18.01 -5.36
N ALA A 319 4.67 17.10 -5.33
CA ALA A 319 4.78 16.09 -4.30
C ALA A 319 4.93 16.69 -2.90
N TYR A 320 5.89 17.61 -2.72
CA TYR A 320 6.06 18.29 -1.42
C TYR A 320 4.86 19.13 -1.04
N ARG A 321 4.23 19.85 -1.97
CA ARG A 321 2.99 20.59 -1.70
C ARG A 321 1.90 19.66 -1.16
N THR A 322 1.76 18.45 -1.72
CA THR A 322 0.81 17.43 -1.23
C THR A 322 1.17 16.99 0.18
N LEU A 323 2.44 16.68 0.47
CA LEU A 323 2.90 16.29 1.81
C LEU A 323 2.66 17.39 2.86
N TYR A 324 3.06 18.63 2.59
CA TYR A 324 2.85 19.75 3.51
C TYR A 324 1.37 19.94 3.85
N ARG A 325 0.50 19.85 2.85
CA ARG A 325 -0.96 19.95 3.03
C ARG A 325 -1.51 18.77 3.84
N GLN A 326 -1.08 17.56 3.52
CA GLN A 326 -1.49 16.33 4.21
C GLN A 326 -1.15 16.40 5.71
N TRP A 327 0.09 16.71 6.04
CA TRP A 327 0.53 16.85 7.44
C TRP A 327 -0.20 17.96 8.17
N SER A 328 -0.44 19.11 7.52
CA SER A 328 -1.19 20.21 8.11
C SER A 328 -2.64 19.82 8.42
N ILE A 329 -3.30 19.09 7.54
CA ILE A 329 -4.66 18.58 7.75
C ILE A 329 -4.67 17.57 8.92
N LEU A 330 -3.72 16.62 8.92
CA LEU A 330 -3.60 15.61 9.96
C LEU A 330 -3.47 16.23 11.36
N PHE A 331 -2.58 17.20 11.53
CA PHE A 331 -2.40 17.87 12.80
C PHE A 331 -3.62 18.68 13.23
N ARG A 332 -4.32 19.35 12.29
CA ARG A 332 -5.57 20.08 12.61
C ARG A 332 -6.66 19.12 13.09
N ILE A 333 -6.88 18.03 12.37
CA ILE A 333 -7.85 17.00 12.75
C ILE A 333 -7.52 16.42 14.12
N GLY A 334 -6.28 16.00 14.32
CA GLY A 334 -5.86 15.40 15.58
C GLY A 334 -5.97 16.37 16.77
N ALA A 335 -5.57 17.64 16.58
CA ALA A 335 -5.66 18.64 17.62
C ALA A 335 -7.12 18.97 17.98
N ALA A 336 -8.01 19.06 17.01
CA ALA A 336 -9.42 19.33 17.22
C ALA A 336 -10.14 18.15 17.90
N ASN A 337 -9.89 16.92 17.46
CA ASN A 337 -10.43 15.71 18.12
C ASN A 337 -9.91 15.58 19.56
N ARG A 338 -8.63 15.86 19.80
CA ARG A 338 -8.07 15.91 21.16
C ARG A 338 -8.78 16.97 22.03
N ALA A 339 -9.05 18.15 21.49
CA ALA A 339 -9.78 19.19 22.20
C ALA A 339 -11.25 18.78 22.50
N ALA A 340 -11.82 17.92 21.66
CA ALA A 340 -13.14 17.31 21.86
C ALA A 340 -13.09 16.06 22.78
N GLY A 341 -11.95 15.76 23.41
CA GLY A 341 -11.81 14.66 24.36
C GLY A 341 -11.38 13.32 23.77
N ALA A 342 -11.02 13.24 22.50
CA ALA A 342 -10.49 12.00 21.92
C ALA A 342 -9.17 11.60 22.60
N PRO A 343 -8.96 10.29 22.85
CA PRO A 343 -7.76 9.80 23.51
C PRO A 343 -6.50 10.07 22.68
N VAL A 344 -5.41 10.38 23.38
CA VAL A 344 -4.10 10.66 22.78
C VAL A 344 -3.07 9.69 23.34
N THR A 345 -2.29 9.10 22.47
CA THR A 345 -1.23 8.18 22.87
C THR A 345 -0.08 8.95 23.55
N PRO A 346 0.37 8.57 24.76
CA PRO A 346 1.50 9.20 25.41
C PRO A 346 2.79 9.08 24.58
N HIS A 347 3.64 10.11 24.56
CA HIS A 347 4.90 10.10 23.79
C HIS A 347 5.79 8.89 24.08
N ARG A 348 5.90 8.50 25.37
CA ARG A 348 6.67 7.30 25.79
C ARG A 348 6.17 6.02 25.12
N GLU A 349 4.88 5.93 24.89
CA GLU A 349 4.27 4.77 24.25
C GLU A 349 4.52 4.78 22.74
N ILE A 350 4.41 5.95 22.08
CA ILE A 350 4.79 6.11 20.69
C ILE A 350 6.24 5.67 20.45
N VAL A 351 7.17 6.15 21.27
CA VAL A 351 8.59 5.76 21.17
C VAL A 351 8.76 4.24 21.32
N ARG A 352 8.07 3.64 22.30
CA ARG A 352 8.13 2.19 22.53
C ARG A 352 7.58 1.40 21.33
N MET A 353 6.47 1.86 20.76
CA MET A 353 5.83 1.22 19.60
C MET A 353 6.73 1.30 18.36
N VAL A 354 7.24 2.49 18.03
CA VAL A 354 8.17 2.70 16.92
C VAL A 354 9.43 1.84 17.09
N TRP A 355 9.98 1.78 18.29
CA TRP A 355 11.16 0.97 18.56
C TRP A 355 10.92 -0.53 18.42
N ARG A 356 9.76 -1.04 18.87
CA ARG A 356 9.33 -2.43 18.63
C ARG A 356 9.17 -2.72 17.14
N HIS A 357 8.53 -1.82 16.41
CA HIS A 357 8.33 -1.94 14.97
C HIS A 357 9.67 -2.00 14.22
N LEU A 358 10.60 -1.10 14.50
CA LEU A 358 11.93 -1.10 13.89
C LEU A 358 12.73 -2.37 14.18
N ARG A 359 12.53 -2.99 15.36
CA ARG A 359 13.18 -4.27 15.71
C ARG A 359 12.52 -5.48 15.06
N ALA A 360 11.23 -5.42 14.86
CA ALA A 360 10.47 -6.49 14.20
C ALA A 360 10.62 -6.47 12.66
N ALA A 361 11.06 -5.34 12.09
CA ALA A 361 11.29 -5.20 10.66
C ALA A 361 12.44 -6.11 10.21
N GLY A 362 12.10 -7.33 9.81
CA GLY A 362 12.96 -8.25 9.08
C GLY A 362 13.04 -7.88 7.58
N PRO A 363 13.83 -8.62 6.78
CA PRO A 363 13.78 -8.47 5.33
C PRO A 363 12.36 -8.75 4.83
N ASP A 364 11.82 -7.83 4.00
CA ASP A 364 10.47 -7.94 3.45
C ASP A 364 10.27 -9.32 2.78
N PRO A 365 9.31 -10.13 3.23
CA PRO A 365 9.00 -11.37 2.55
C PRO A 365 8.50 -11.07 1.14
N VAL A 366 8.95 -11.87 0.17
CA VAL A 366 8.53 -11.74 -1.22
C VAL A 366 7.04 -12.10 -1.29
N SER A 367 6.19 -11.17 -1.74
CA SER A 367 4.79 -11.43 -2.09
C SER A 367 4.68 -11.92 -3.53
N ASP A 368 3.66 -12.71 -3.83
CA ASP A 368 3.37 -13.21 -5.19
C ASP A 368 2.91 -12.09 -6.11
#